data_c9de971b6a71a4aefbcab74e7cac4244
#
_entry.id   c9de971b6a71a4aefbcab74e7cac4244
#
_cell.length_a   1.000
_cell.length_b   1.000
_cell.length_c   1.000
_cell.angle_alpha   90.00
_cell.angle_beta   90.00
_cell.angle_gamma   90.00
#
_symmetry.space_group_name_H-M   'P 1'
#
loop_
_entity.id
_entity.type
_entity.pdbx_description
1 polymer ?
#
loop_
_entity_poly.entity_id
_entity_poly.type
_entity_poly.pdbx_seq_one_letter_code
_entity_poly.pdbx_strand_id
1 'polypeptide(L)'
;DGNPNTHAFVTSPEIVAALAIAGRLDFNPITDTLINDKGEEVKFKPPYGEELPTKGFAVDDPGYQAPAKDGSGVEVVVSPTSNRLQLLAPFTPWDGKNITGAKLLIKAQGKCTTDHISMAGPWLRFRGHLDNISNNMLIGAVNAFNGKTNEVKNFLTGTYDEVPKVQRAYKAQGIPSIVVGDQNYGEGSSREHAAMEPRHLGVRAVLVKSFARIHETNLKKQGMLALTFANEADYDKIQEDDTINFLDLTEFAPGKPLHLEFVHKDGSKDVIVCNHTYNASQIEWFKAGSALNLIASNK
;
A
#
# COMPACT_ATOMS: atom_id res chain seq x y z
N ASP A 1 15.13 2.40 -10.14
CA ASP A 1 16.34 2.62 -9.36
C ASP A 1 16.43 4.01 -8.71
N GLY A 2 15.45 4.88 -8.91
CA GLY A 2 15.39 6.21 -8.30
C GLY A 2 16.24 7.29 -8.98
N ASN A 3 16.96 6.97 -10.05
CA ASN A 3 17.66 7.97 -10.84
C ASN A 3 16.79 8.37 -12.05
N PRO A 4 16.33 9.65 -12.16
CA PRO A 4 15.47 10.08 -13.25
C PRO A 4 16.15 10.04 -14.63
N ASN A 5 17.48 9.93 -14.68
CA ASN A 5 18.25 9.78 -15.92
C ASN A 5 18.43 8.33 -16.34
N THR A 6 17.97 7.36 -15.55
CA THR A 6 18.00 5.94 -15.88
C THR A 6 16.67 5.54 -16.51
N HIS A 7 16.71 5.14 -17.77
CA HIS A 7 15.53 4.65 -18.48
C HIS A 7 15.43 3.14 -18.38
N ALA A 8 14.23 2.63 -18.17
CA ALA A 8 13.92 1.21 -18.17
C ALA A 8 13.04 0.86 -19.38
N PHE A 9 13.35 -0.23 -20.06
CA PHE A 9 12.59 -0.74 -21.18
C PHE A 9 12.07 -2.13 -20.83
N VAL A 10 10.83 -2.39 -21.17
CA VAL A 10 10.20 -3.71 -20.99
C VAL A 10 9.91 -4.27 -22.35
N THR A 11 10.52 -5.41 -22.65
CA THR A 11 10.37 -6.11 -23.94
C THR A 11 10.54 -7.62 -23.74
N SER A 12 10.44 -8.41 -24.81
CA SER A 12 10.64 -9.87 -24.73
C SER A 12 12.09 -10.23 -24.37
N PRO A 13 12.32 -11.39 -23.72
CA PRO A 13 13.66 -11.86 -23.40
C PRO A 13 14.59 -11.95 -24.63
N GLU A 14 14.05 -12.30 -25.77
CA GLU A 14 14.81 -12.42 -27.04
C GLU A 14 15.33 -11.07 -27.51
N ILE A 15 14.50 -10.02 -27.43
CA ILE A 15 14.91 -8.66 -27.78
C ILE A 15 15.94 -8.15 -26.76
N VAL A 16 15.75 -8.41 -25.46
CA VAL A 16 16.74 -8.05 -24.43
C VAL A 16 18.10 -8.70 -24.74
N ALA A 17 18.12 -10.00 -25.06
CA ALA A 17 19.33 -10.70 -25.39
C ALA A 17 20.00 -10.13 -26.69
N ALA A 18 19.21 -9.83 -27.71
CA ALA A 18 19.70 -9.25 -28.95
C ALA A 18 20.34 -7.87 -28.76
N LEU A 19 19.68 -6.99 -27.99
CA LEU A 19 20.19 -5.65 -27.65
C LEU A 19 21.45 -5.72 -26.79
N ALA A 20 21.51 -6.66 -25.83
CA ALA A 20 22.69 -6.88 -24.99
C ALA A 20 23.91 -7.33 -25.80
N ILE A 21 23.72 -8.26 -26.75
CA ILE A 21 24.79 -8.72 -27.62
C ILE A 21 25.23 -7.61 -28.62
N ALA A 22 24.26 -6.85 -29.13
CA ALA A 22 24.55 -5.74 -30.05
C ALA A 22 25.24 -4.55 -29.34
N GLY A 23 25.08 -4.42 -28.01
CA GLY A 23 25.63 -3.32 -27.22
C GLY A 23 24.98 -1.96 -27.51
N ARG A 24 23.80 -1.93 -28.15
CA ARG A 24 23.09 -0.71 -28.51
C ARG A 24 21.57 -0.92 -28.52
N LEU A 25 20.81 0.12 -28.17
CA LEU A 25 19.34 0.05 -28.02
C LEU A 25 18.57 0.28 -29.33
N ASP A 26 19.21 0.74 -30.37
CA ASP A 26 18.64 0.98 -31.70
C ASP A 26 18.78 -0.20 -32.65
N PHE A 27 19.30 -1.33 -32.16
CA PHE A 27 19.47 -2.56 -32.96
C PHE A 27 18.12 -3.25 -33.15
N ASN A 28 17.79 -3.51 -34.45
CA ASN A 28 16.61 -4.30 -34.83
C ASN A 28 17.01 -5.72 -35.20
N PRO A 29 16.76 -6.75 -34.37
CA PRO A 29 17.21 -8.11 -34.63
C PRO A 29 16.55 -8.77 -35.86
N ILE A 30 15.48 -8.17 -36.40
CA ILE A 30 14.80 -8.67 -37.59
C ILE A 30 15.52 -8.20 -38.89
N THR A 31 16.03 -6.97 -38.88
CA THR A 31 16.61 -6.34 -40.10
C THR A 31 18.11 -6.22 -40.05
N ASP A 32 18.67 -5.99 -38.88
CA ASP A 32 20.08 -5.66 -38.72
C ASP A 32 20.96 -6.91 -38.59
N THR A 33 22.24 -6.73 -38.89
CA THR A 33 23.29 -7.74 -38.78
C THR A 33 24.38 -7.25 -37.82
N LEU A 34 25.18 -8.18 -37.34
CA LEU A 34 26.38 -7.94 -36.52
C LEU A 34 27.61 -8.53 -37.25
N ILE A 35 28.76 -7.97 -36.91
CA ILE A 35 30.04 -8.55 -37.39
C ILE A 35 30.61 -9.38 -36.23
N ASN A 36 30.91 -10.68 -36.54
CA ASN A 36 31.55 -11.55 -35.56
C ASN A 36 33.07 -11.28 -35.46
N ASP A 37 33.73 -11.99 -34.56
CA ASP A 37 35.18 -11.89 -34.32
C ASP A 37 36.06 -12.36 -35.52
N LYS A 38 35.47 -13.03 -36.50
CA LYS A 38 36.10 -13.43 -37.78
C LYS A 38 35.91 -12.40 -38.88
N GLY A 39 35.17 -11.30 -38.62
CA GLY A 39 34.85 -10.31 -39.63
C GLY A 39 33.68 -10.69 -40.54
N GLU A 40 32.93 -11.74 -40.21
CA GLU A 40 31.79 -12.19 -40.99
C GLU A 40 30.51 -11.52 -40.52
N GLU A 41 29.63 -11.21 -41.47
CA GLU A 41 28.30 -10.68 -41.19
C GLU A 41 27.38 -11.80 -40.71
N VAL A 42 26.81 -11.63 -39.52
CA VAL A 42 25.91 -12.60 -38.90
C VAL A 42 24.57 -11.97 -38.56
N LYS A 43 23.50 -12.73 -38.68
CA LYS A 43 22.14 -12.33 -38.34
C LYS A 43 21.58 -13.28 -37.32
N PHE A 44 20.87 -12.72 -36.31
CA PHE A 44 20.13 -13.54 -35.36
C PHE A 44 19.02 -14.32 -36.08
N LYS A 45 18.91 -15.60 -35.76
CA LYS A 45 17.75 -16.38 -36.16
C LYS A 45 16.58 -16.00 -35.25
N PRO A 46 15.36 -15.75 -35.78
CA PRO A 46 14.18 -15.56 -34.94
C PRO A 46 14.01 -16.76 -34.00
N PRO A 47 13.71 -16.52 -32.73
CA PRO A 47 13.41 -17.62 -31.82
C PRO A 47 12.09 -18.25 -32.23
N TYR A 48 12.09 -19.58 -32.36
CA TYR A 48 10.89 -20.38 -32.50
C TYR A 48 10.71 -21.11 -31.19
N GLY A 49 9.73 -20.67 -30.40
CA GLY A 49 9.28 -21.35 -29.21
C GLY A 49 7.86 -21.84 -29.42
N GLU A 50 7.52 -22.94 -28.81
CA GLU A 50 6.15 -23.39 -28.71
C GLU A 50 5.54 -22.73 -27.47
N GLU A 51 4.31 -22.21 -27.59
CA GLU A 51 3.57 -21.59 -26.44
C GLU A 51 3.27 -22.60 -25.33
N LEU A 52 3.21 -23.88 -25.71
CA LEU A 52 2.97 -25.00 -24.80
C LEU A 52 4.04 -26.09 -25.02
N PRO A 53 4.38 -26.86 -23.99
CA PRO A 53 5.26 -28.00 -24.14
C PRO A 53 4.73 -28.96 -25.22
N THR A 54 5.59 -29.37 -26.19
CA THR A 54 5.23 -30.27 -27.31
C THR A 54 4.60 -31.57 -26.86
N LYS A 55 4.95 -32.06 -25.68
CA LYS A 55 4.41 -33.27 -25.05
C LYS A 55 3.23 -33.03 -24.12
N GLY A 56 2.69 -31.80 -24.13
CA GLY A 56 1.69 -31.36 -23.12
C GLY A 56 2.30 -31.17 -21.72
N PHE A 57 1.47 -30.77 -20.79
CA PHE A 57 1.87 -30.69 -19.38
C PHE A 57 1.92 -32.10 -18.78
N ALA A 58 2.81 -32.33 -17.81
CA ALA A 58 2.81 -33.53 -17.02
C ALA A 58 1.46 -33.67 -16.30
N VAL A 59 0.73 -34.76 -16.53
CA VAL A 59 -0.60 -35.00 -15.99
C VAL A 59 -0.50 -35.65 -14.60
N ASP A 60 0.62 -36.35 -14.36
CA ASP A 60 0.89 -37.03 -13.10
C ASP A 60 1.95 -36.27 -12.32
N ASP A 61 1.54 -35.52 -11.32
CA ASP A 61 2.45 -34.92 -10.33
C ASP A 61 2.44 -35.79 -9.06
N PRO A 62 3.45 -36.66 -8.84
CA PRO A 62 3.51 -37.50 -7.66
C PRO A 62 3.68 -36.71 -6.36
N GLY A 63 4.00 -35.41 -6.45
CA GLY A 63 4.07 -34.50 -5.31
C GLY A 63 2.77 -33.79 -4.99
N TYR A 64 1.76 -33.89 -5.86
CA TYR A 64 0.49 -33.22 -5.61
C TYR A 64 -0.30 -33.92 -4.49
N GLN A 65 -0.56 -33.20 -3.42
CA GLN A 65 -1.46 -33.63 -2.35
C GLN A 65 -2.76 -32.81 -2.45
N ALA A 66 -3.83 -33.51 -2.86
CA ALA A 66 -5.13 -32.86 -2.94
C ALA A 66 -5.61 -32.38 -1.56
N PRO A 67 -6.21 -31.19 -1.46
CA PRO A 67 -6.84 -30.77 -0.22
C PRO A 67 -8.01 -31.71 0.14
N ALA A 68 -8.34 -31.75 1.42
CA ALA A 68 -9.54 -32.48 1.86
C ALA A 68 -10.78 -31.92 1.14
N LYS A 69 -11.69 -32.81 0.72
CA LYS A 69 -12.95 -32.41 0.07
C LYS A 69 -13.84 -31.57 0.99
N ASP A 70 -13.80 -31.89 2.27
CA ASP A 70 -14.46 -31.11 3.33
C ASP A 70 -13.40 -30.68 4.35
N GLY A 71 -13.16 -29.38 4.44
CA GLY A 71 -12.23 -28.78 5.38
C GLY A 71 -12.91 -28.17 6.61
N SER A 72 -14.21 -28.35 6.79
CA SER A 72 -14.98 -27.73 7.89
C SER A 72 -14.52 -28.15 9.28
N GLY A 73 -13.93 -29.35 9.41
CA GLY A 73 -13.36 -29.87 10.65
C GLY A 73 -11.89 -29.49 10.88
N VAL A 74 -11.27 -28.71 9.99
CA VAL A 74 -9.86 -28.32 10.13
C VAL A 74 -9.76 -27.03 10.95
N GLU A 75 -9.11 -27.13 12.11
CA GLU A 75 -8.81 -25.98 12.97
C GLU A 75 -7.37 -25.52 12.75
N VAL A 76 -7.18 -24.20 12.56
CA VAL A 76 -5.84 -23.59 12.53
C VAL A 76 -5.42 -23.23 13.95
N VAL A 77 -4.54 -24.03 14.52
CA VAL A 77 -4.06 -23.84 15.90
C VAL A 77 -2.83 -22.96 15.91
N VAL A 78 -2.92 -21.85 16.63
CA VAL A 78 -1.79 -20.93 16.89
C VAL A 78 -1.58 -20.83 18.40
N SER A 79 -0.35 -21.04 18.87
CA SER A 79 -0.04 -20.88 20.30
C SER A 79 -0.40 -19.46 20.77
N PRO A 80 -1.13 -19.28 21.86
CA PRO A 80 -1.49 -17.97 22.39
C PRO A 80 -0.26 -17.15 22.84
N THR A 81 0.87 -17.80 23.06
CA THR A 81 2.14 -17.14 23.42
C THR A 81 3.08 -16.95 22.23
N SER A 82 2.64 -17.26 21.03
CA SER A 82 3.46 -17.05 19.83
C SER A 82 3.68 -15.56 19.60
N ASN A 83 4.94 -15.18 19.39
CA ASN A 83 5.30 -13.83 18.98
C ASN A 83 5.46 -13.68 17.45
N ARG A 84 5.36 -14.80 16.71
CA ARG A 84 5.54 -14.85 15.24
C ARG A 84 4.25 -15.09 14.47
N LEU A 85 3.26 -15.71 15.09
CA LEU A 85 1.98 -16.07 14.48
C LEU A 85 0.83 -15.52 15.32
N GLN A 86 -0.20 -15.04 14.64
CA GLN A 86 -1.43 -14.55 15.23
C GLN A 86 -2.59 -14.90 14.29
N LEU A 87 -3.69 -15.40 14.83
CA LEU A 87 -4.93 -15.51 14.07
C LEU A 87 -5.44 -14.08 13.78
N LEU A 88 -5.67 -13.79 12.51
CA LEU A 88 -6.16 -12.49 12.09
C LEU A 88 -7.67 -12.39 12.32
N ALA A 89 -8.09 -11.46 13.15
CA ALA A 89 -9.50 -11.11 13.28
C ALA A 89 -9.95 -10.25 12.09
N PRO A 90 -11.17 -10.46 11.56
CA PRO A 90 -11.74 -9.60 10.53
C PRO A 90 -11.77 -8.14 10.97
N PHE A 91 -11.46 -7.21 10.05
CA PHE A 91 -11.59 -5.79 10.34
C PHE A 91 -13.06 -5.39 10.46
N THR A 92 -13.33 -4.44 11.36
CA THR A 92 -14.69 -3.94 11.59
C THR A 92 -15.23 -3.28 10.32
N PRO A 93 -16.44 -3.63 9.86
CA PRO A 93 -17.13 -2.94 8.77
C PRO A 93 -17.34 -1.46 9.05
N TRP A 94 -17.56 -0.69 8.00
CA TRP A 94 -17.98 0.71 8.15
C TRP A 94 -19.40 0.78 8.75
N ASP A 95 -19.62 1.69 9.66
CA ASP A 95 -20.91 1.87 10.37
C ASP A 95 -21.93 2.73 9.62
N GLY A 96 -21.62 3.12 8.37
CA GLY A 96 -22.48 3.96 7.55
C GLY A 96 -22.49 5.44 7.91
N LYS A 97 -21.61 5.89 8.80
CA LYS A 97 -21.57 7.28 9.27
C LYS A 97 -20.35 8.03 8.76
N ASN A 98 -20.44 9.35 8.79
CA ASN A 98 -19.26 10.20 8.61
C ASN A 98 -18.25 9.97 9.74
N ILE A 99 -16.97 9.97 9.42
CA ILE A 99 -15.90 9.95 10.41
C ILE A 99 -15.72 11.36 10.95
N THR A 100 -15.83 11.52 12.25
CA THR A 100 -15.68 12.83 12.91
C THR A 100 -14.64 12.76 14.03
N GLY A 101 -14.00 13.88 14.30
CA GLY A 101 -13.03 13.98 15.38
C GLY A 101 -11.74 13.20 15.17
N ALA A 102 -11.43 12.82 13.93
CA ALA A 102 -10.19 12.13 13.61
C ALA A 102 -8.98 13.04 13.90
N LYS A 103 -7.88 12.44 14.32
CA LYS A 103 -6.63 13.16 14.58
C LYS A 103 -5.63 12.96 13.47
N LEU A 104 -4.85 13.98 13.18
CA LEU A 104 -3.69 13.86 12.34
C LEU A 104 -2.61 13.05 13.08
N LEU A 105 -2.31 11.85 12.59
CA LEU A 105 -1.24 11.04 13.18
C LEU A 105 0.13 11.56 12.77
N ILE A 106 0.32 11.77 11.47
CA ILE A 106 1.56 12.29 10.88
C ILE A 106 1.24 12.99 9.56
N LYS A 107 1.97 14.06 9.28
CA LYS A 107 2.12 14.67 7.95
C LYS A 107 3.51 14.30 7.46
N ALA A 108 3.58 13.26 6.62
CA ALA A 108 4.86 12.78 6.08
C ALA A 108 5.34 13.72 4.97
N GLN A 109 6.61 14.13 5.06
CA GLN A 109 7.27 15.01 4.10
C GLN A 109 8.17 14.22 3.14
N GLY A 110 8.08 14.56 1.86
CA GLY A 110 8.92 13.98 0.82
C GLY A 110 8.68 12.51 0.60
N LYS A 111 9.72 11.78 0.20
CA LYS A 111 9.61 10.36 -0.18
C LYS A 111 9.23 9.48 1.00
N CYS A 112 8.05 8.87 0.95
CA CYS A 112 7.59 7.89 1.92
C CYS A 112 7.35 6.55 1.23
N THR A 113 8.33 5.65 1.30
CA THR A 113 8.28 4.32 0.67
C THR A 113 7.59 3.30 1.55
N THR A 114 7.28 2.12 1.00
CA THR A 114 6.78 1.01 1.80
C THR A 114 7.76 0.58 2.90
N ASP A 115 9.08 0.83 2.75
CA ASP A 115 10.08 0.62 3.81
C ASP A 115 9.96 1.64 4.95
N HIS A 116 9.52 2.85 4.65
CA HIS A 116 9.26 3.85 5.69
C HIS A 116 7.96 3.57 6.45
N ILE A 117 7.00 2.90 5.80
CA ILE A 117 5.68 2.58 6.40
C ILE A 117 5.72 1.27 7.17
N SER A 118 6.33 0.22 6.59
CA SER A 118 6.48 -1.11 7.18
C SER A 118 7.83 -1.67 6.78
N MET A 119 8.82 -1.49 7.65
CA MET A 119 10.20 -1.91 7.38
C MET A 119 10.34 -3.42 7.17
N ALA A 120 11.25 -3.79 6.28
CA ALA A 120 11.73 -5.16 6.10
C ALA A 120 12.81 -5.53 7.13
N GLY A 121 13.72 -6.42 6.75
CA GLY A 121 14.83 -6.87 7.60
C GLY A 121 14.36 -7.64 8.83
N PRO A 122 14.81 -7.30 10.04
CA PRO A 122 14.47 -8.04 11.26
C PRO A 122 12.97 -8.11 11.57
N TRP A 123 12.19 -7.15 11.08
CA TRP A 123 10.74 -7.09 11.27
C TRP A 123 10.00 -8.21 10.53
N LEU A 124 10.57 -8.75 9.45
CA LEU A 124 9.94 -9.81 8.66
C LEU A 124 9.69 -11.11 9.45
N ARG A 125 10.35 -11.30 10.59
CA ARG A 125 10.05 -12.41 11.49
C ARG A 125 8.64 -12.35 12.07
N PHE A 126 8.01 -11.18 12.08
CA PHE A 126 6.66 -10.93 12.60
C PHE A 126 5.58 -10.91 11.51
N ARG A 127 5.90 -11.28 10.26
CA ARG A 127 4.92 -11.22 9.14
C ARG A 127 3.61 -11.98 9.42
N GLY A 128 3.67 -13.04 10.21
CA GLY A 128 2.50 -13.81 10.60
C GLY A 128 1.80 -13.29 11.86
N HIS A 129 2.28 -12.18 12.44
CA HIS A 129 1.74 -11.60 13.68
C HIS A 129 1.48 -10.11 13.50
N LEU A 130 0.27 -9.76 13.06
CA LEU A 130 -0.06 -8.38 12.66
C LEU A 130 0.15 -7.37 13.79
N ASP A 131 -0.22 -7.70 15.02
CA ASP A 131 -0.04 -6.77 16.13
C ASP A 131 1.44 -6.48 16.41
N ASN A 132 2.31 -7.50 16.39
CA ASN A 132 3.74 -7.30 16.63
C ASN A 132 4.43 -6.54 15.50
N ILE A 133 4.13 -6.85 14.23
CA ILE A 133 4.74 -6.14 13.11
C ILE A 133 4.28 -4.68 13.08
N SER A 134 3.07 -4.38 13.56
CA SER A 134 2.56 -3.01 13.61
C SER A 134 3.34 -2.07 14.54
N ASN A 135 4.28 -2.59 15.33
CA ASN A 135 5.22 -1.75 16.09
C ASN A 135 6.26 -1.05 15.21
N ASN A 136 6.33 -1.36 13.91
CA ASN A 136 7.16 -0.63 12.96
C ASN A 136 6.38 0.34 12.07
N MET A 137 5.08 0.51 12.30
CA MET A 137 4.24 1.37 11.47
C MET A 137 4.77 2.81 11.42
N LEU A 138 5.14 3.24 10.20
CA LEU A 138 5.58 4.62 9.89
C LEU A 138 6.83 5.11 10.63
N ILE A 139 7.64 4.21 11.23
CA ILE A 139 8.84 4.62 11.96
C ILE A 139 9.93 5.21 11.06
N GLY A 140 9.87 4.99 9.75
CA GLY A 140 10.79 5.58 8.76
C GLY A 140 10.24 6.84 8.09
N ALA A 141 8.99 7.21 8.32
CA ALA A 141 8.39 8.41 7.73
C ALA A 141 8.92 9.68 8.41
N VAL A 142 9.28 10.69 7.62
CA VAL A 142 9.74 11.99 8.12
C VAL A 142 8.54 12.86 8.45
N ASN A 143 8.41 13.30 9.68
CA ASN A 143 7.35 14.22 10.11
C ASN A 143 7.65 15.65 9.60
N ALA A 144 6.75 16.21 8.82
CA ALA A 144 6.89 17.55 8.23
C ALA A 144 6.99 18.69 9.28
N PHE A 145 6.46 18.48 10.48
CA PHE A 145 6.41 19.51 11.51
C PHE A 145 7.74 19.66 12.29
N ASN A 146 8.50 18.59 12.43
CA ASN A 146 9.75 18.60 13.20
C ASN A 146 10.97 18.07 12.44
N GLY A 147 10.79 17.53 11.22
CA GLY A 147 11.85 16.96 10.40
C GLY A 147 12.41 15.63 10.90
N LYS A 148 11.81 15.00 11.90
CA LYS A 148 12.29 13.76 12.51
C LYS A 148 11.53 12.54 12.03
N THR A 149 12.14 11.37 12.15
CA THR A 149 11.51 10.07 11.95
C THR A 149 11.05 9.49 13.29
N ASN A 150 10.00 8.69 13.27
CA ASN A 150 9.43 8.02 14.43
C ASN A 150 9.13 8.94 15.62
N GLU A 151 8.79 10.20 15.35
CA GLU A 151 8.47 11.18 16.39
C GLU A 151 7.27 12.02 15.94
N VAL A 152 6.12 11.83 16.60
CA VAL A 152 4.88 12.56 16.34
C VAL A 152 4.26 13.04 17.61
N LYS A 153 3.48 14.10 17.53
CA LYS A 153 2.77 14.66 18.69
C LYS A 153 1.59 13.77 19.07
N ASN A 154 1.52 13.40 20.32
CA ASN A 154 0.36 12.75 20.89
C ASN A 154 -0.67 13.83 21.31
N PHE A 155 -1.79 13.86 20.63
CA PHE A 155 -2.85 14.81 20.89
C PHE A 155 -3.43 14.69 22.31
N LEU A 156 -3.39 13.49 22.91
CA LEU A 156 -3.94 13.24 24.27
C LEU A 156 -3.06 13.84 25.36
N THR A 157 -1.75 13.88 25.16
CA THR A 157 -0.77 14.31 26.17
C THR A 157 -0.10 15.64 25.83
N GLY A 158 -0.13 16.03 24.56
CA GLY A 158 0.60 17.19 24.04
C GLY A 158 2.11 16.96 23.88
N THR A 159 2.61 15.75 24.16
CA THR A 159 4.03 15.37 24.07
C THR A 159 4.32 14.58 22.80
N TYR A 160 5.59 14.55 22.38
CA TYR A 160 6.04 13.72 21.26
C TYR A 160 6.40 12.32 21.74
N ASP A 161 6.07 11.32 20.91
CA ASP A 161 6.43 9.90 21.13
C ASP A 161 6.49 9.17 19.78
N GLU A 162 6.89 7.89 19.80
CA GLU A 162 6.97 7.03 18.63
C GLU A 162 5.61 6.87 17.94
N VAL A 163 5.60 6.88 16.62
CA VAL A 163 4.37 6.82 15.81
C VAL A 163 3.46 5.64 16.21
N PRO A 164 3.95 4.39 16.31
CA PRO A 164 3.09 3.27 16.70
C PRO A 164 2.52 3.40 18.11
N LYS A 165 3.28 3.97 19.05
CA LYS A 165 2.83 4.17 20.43
C LYS A 165 1.69 5.19 20.50
N VAL A 166 1.85 6.33 19.80
CA VAL A 166 0.80 7.36 19.72
C VAL A 166 -0.47 6.78 19.10
N GLN A 167 -0.34 6.05 18.00
CA GLN A 167 -1.50 5.44 17.34
C GLN A 167 -2.18 4.36 18.20
N ARG A 168 -1.42 3.58 18.97
CA ARG A 168 -1.98 2.63 19.94
C ARG A 168 -2.77 3.35 21.04
N ALA A 169 -2.27 4.50 21.50
CA ALA A 169 -3.01 5.33 22.48
C ALA A 169 -4.34 5.83 21.90
N TYR A 170 -4.34 6.29 20.65
CA TYR A 170 -5.59 6.67 19.95
C TYR A 170 -6.56 5.50 19.82
N LYS A 171 -6.06 4.35 19.37
CA LYS A 171 -6.87 3.12 19.25
C LYS A 171 -7.52 2.73 20.57
N ALA A 172 -6.77 2.78 21.69
CA ALA A 172 -7.26 2.44 23.01
C ALA A 172 -8.41 3.35 23.48
N GLN A 173 -8.45 4.60 22.99
CA GLN A 173 -9.52 5.57 23.27
C GLN A 173 -10.62 5.59 22.19
N GLY A 174 -10.53 4.72 21.17
CA GLY A 174 -11.48 4.71 20.06
C GLY A 174 -11.41 5.96 19.16
N ILE A 175 -10.29 6.69 19.20
CA ILE A 175 -10.09 7.90 18.40
C ILE A 175 -9.61 7.51 17.00
N PRO A 176 -10.35 7.86 15.95
CA PRO A 176 -9.88 7.65 14.57
C PRO A 176 -8.71 8.59 14.25
N SER A 177 -7.88 8.19 13.31
CA SER A 177 -6.79 9.04 12.81
C SER A 177 -6.65 8.95 11.30
N ILE A 178 -5.94 9.92 10.74
CA ILE A 178 -5.52 9.92 9.34
C ILE A 178 -4.01 10.13 9.25
N VAL A 179 -3.45 9.66 8.13
CA VAL A 179 -2.08 9.93 7.70
C VAL A 179 -2.14 10.85 6.50
N VAL A 180 -1.30 11.88 6.48
CA VAL A 180 -1.11 12.75 5.34
C VAL A 180 0.27 12.50 4.76
N GLY A 181 0.39 12.42 3.44
CA GLY A 181 1.65 12.16 2.75
C GLY A 181 1.89 13.06 1.55
N ASP A 182 3.09 13.00 1.03
CA ASP A 182 3.57 13.78 -0.11
C ASP A 182 3.41 13.00 -1.43
N GLN A 183 4.25 13.26 -2.41
CA GLN A 183 4.23 12.62 -3.73
C GLN A 183 4.64 11.14 -3.69
N ASN A 184 3.99 10.33 -4.54
CA ASN A 184 4.31 8.92 -4.76
C ASN A 184 4.37 8.08 -3.47
N TYR A 185 3.45 8.33 -2.54
CA TYR A 185 3.39 7.67 -1.24
C TYR A 185 3.22 6.16 -1.38
N GLY A 186 4.06 5.40 -0.67
CA GLY A 186 4.05 3.94 -0.70
C GLY A 186 4.80 3.33 -1.88
N GLU A 187 5.69 4.09 -2.54
CA GLU A 187 6.60 3.54 -3.56
C GLU A 187 7.44 2.40 -2.98
N GLY A 188 7.81 1.44 -3.82
CA GLY A 188 8.70 0.33 -3.46
C GLY A 188 8.02 -1.03 -3.54
N SER A 189 8.46 -1.96 -2.69
CA SER A 189 7.94 -3.34 -2.68
C SER A 189 6.46 -3.40 -2.35
N SER A 190 5.74 -4.36 -2.96
CA SER A 190 4.32 -4.63 -2.66
C SER A 190 4.18 -5.23 -1.26
N ARG A 191 4.10 -4.38 -0.24
CA ARG A 191 3.93 -4.82 1.14
C ARG A 191 2.51 -4.57 1.59
N GLU A 192 1.73 -5.63 1.70
CA GLU A 192 0.38 -5.60 2.25
C GLU A 192 0.38 -5.09 3.70
N HIS A 193 1.43 -5.42 4.48
CA HIS A 193 1.60 -4.94 5.85
C HIS A 193 1.62 -3.41 5.94
N ALA A 194 2.19 -2.71 4.95
CA ALA A 194 2.14 -1.25 4.89
C ALA A 194 0.73 -0.66 4.82
N ALA A 195 -0.28 -1.46 4.45
CA ALA A 195 -1.69 -1.12 4.51
C ALA A 195 -2.41 -1.77 5.70
N MET A 196 -2.02 -3.00 6.08
CA MET A 196 -2.64 -3.73 7.18
C MET A 196 -2.32 -3.12 8.55
N GLU A 197 -1.09 -2.67 8.77
CA GLU A 197 -0.64 -2.10 10.04
C GLU A 197 -1.40 -0.83 10.42
N PRO A 198 -1.47 0.21 9.56
CA PRO A 198 -2.26 1.38 9.88
C PRO A 198 -3.74 1.04 10.06
N ARG A 199 -4.30 0.15 9.24
CA ARG A 199 -5.69 -0.34 9.40
C ARG A 199 -5.90 -1.02 10.74
N HIS A 200 -5.00 -1.92 11.12
CA HIS A 200 -5.03 -2.65 12.40
C HIS A 200 -4.96 -1.71 13.59
N LEU A 201 -4.11 -0.70 13.53
CA LEU A 201 -3.95 0.27 14.60
C LEU A 201 -5.05 1.36 14.62
N GLY A 202 -5.96 1.40 13.65
CA GLY A 202 -7.13 2.28 13.69
C GLY A 202 -7.02 3.55 12.84
N VAL A 203 -5.99 3.67 11.98
CA VAL A 203 -5.96 4.69 10.93
C VAL A 203 -7.11 4.46 9.95
N ARG A 204 -7.83 5.51 9.58
CA ARG A 204 -9.02 5.42 8.73
C ARG A 204 -8.78 5.84 7.29
N ALA A 205 -7.88 6.79 7.09
CA ALA A 205 -7.59 7.32 5.77
C ALA A 205 -6.11 7.67 5.61
N VAL A 206 -5.66 7.60 4.37
CA VAL A 206 -4.38 8.15 3.93
C VAL A 206 -4.70 9.17 2.84
N LEU A 207 -4.34 10.44 3.07
CA LEU A 207 -4.53 11.56 2.15
C LEU A 207 -3.16 12.03 1.66
N VAL A 208 -2.93 12.01 0.35
CA VAL A 208 -1.61 12.29 -0.23
C VAL A 208 -1.72 13.16 -1.48
N LYS A 209 -0.59 13.73 -1.92
CA LYS A 209 -0.52 14.38 -3.24
C LYS A 209 -0.66 13.34 -4.36
N SER A 210 0.05 12.21 -4.26
CA SER A 210 -0.12 11.07 -5.15
C SER A 210 0.30 9.75 -4.49
N PHE A 211 -0.25 8.63 -4.97
CA PHE A 211 0.08 7.29 -4.54
C PHE A 211 0.97 6.53 -5.53
N ALA A 212 1.81 5.65 -4.99
CA ALA A 212 2.26 4.49 -5.75
C ALA A 212 1.07 3.52 -5.93
N ARG A 213 0.79 3.15 -7.18
CA ARG A 213 -0.44 2.43 -7.57
C ARG A 213 -0.70 1.15 -6.77
N ILE A 214 0.33 0.34 -6.51
CA ILE A 214 0.18 -0.91 -5.77
C ILE A 214 -0.25 -0.63 -4.33
N HIS A 215 0.37 0.35 -3.69
CA HIS A 215 0.06 0.71 -2.30
C HIS A 215 -1.38 1.25 -2.16
N GLU A 216 -1.82 2.11 -3.08
CA GLU A 216 -3.22 2.56 -3.15
C GLU A 216 -4.20 1.38 -3.20
N THR A 217 -3.91 0.40 -4.07
CA THR A 217 -4.73 -0.81 -4.18
C THR A 217 -4.73 -1.61 -2.88
N ASN A 218 -3.58 -1.72 -2.21
CA ASN A 218 -3.48 -2.43 -0.94
C ASN A 218 -4.28 -1.74 0.17
N LEU A 219 -4.24 -0.40 0.25
CA LEU A 219 -5.09 0.36 1.18
C LEU A 219 -6.57 0.08 0.95
N LYS A 220 -7.03 0.13 -0.31
CA LYS A 220 -8.42 -0.17 -0.68
C LYS A 220 -8.85 -1.58 -0.27
N LYS A 221 -7.99 -2.59 -0.51
CA LYS A 221 -8.25 -3.98 -0.12
C LYS A 221 -8.41 -4.16 1.40
N GLN A 222 -7.72 -3.35 2.18
CA GLN A 222 -7.82 -3.36 3.63
C GLN A 222 -8.97 -2.50 4.19
N GLY A 223 -9.83 -1.96 3.33
CA GLY A 223 -10.97 -1.13 3.75
C GLY A 223 -10.57 0.22 4.33
N MET A 224 -9.44 0.78 3.90
CA MET A 224 -9.02 2.13 4.22
C MET A 224 -9.42 3.11 3.12
N LEU A 225 -9.59 4.38 3.46
CA LEU A 225 -9.78 5.45 2.49
C LEU A 225 -8.42 5.89 1.95
N ALA A 226 -8.18 5.68 0.65
CA ALA A 226 -7.02 6.16 -0.09
C ALA A 226 -7.45 7.38 -0.91
N LEU A 227 -7.03 8.56 -0.51
CA LEU A 227 -7.48 9.85 -1.02
C LEU A 227 -6.31 10.67 -1.55
N THR A 228 -6.56 11.46 -2.58
CA THR A 228 -5.58 12.43 -3.08
C THR A 228 -6.15 13.84 -2.98
N PHE A 229 -5.27 14.82 -2.75
CA PHE A 229 -5.67 16.22 -2.83
C PHE A 229 -6.18 16.56 -4.22
N ALA A 230 -7.34 17.23 -4.33
CA ALA A 230 -7.78 17.82 -5.59
C ALA A 230 -6.89 19.01 -5.98
N ASN A 231 -6.38 19.74 -4.99
CA ASN A 231 -5.37 20.77 -5.14
C ASN A 231 -4.20 20.43 -4.21
N GLU A 232 -3.05 20.10 -4.77
CA GLU A 232 -1.86 19.70 -3.99
C GLU A 232 -1.37 20.79 -3.01
N ALA A 233 -1.64 22.07 -3.28
CA ALA A 233 -1.30 23.16 -2.38
C ALA A 233 -2.06 23.11 -1.04
N ASP A 234 -3.17 22.37 -0.97
CA ASP A 234 -3.91 22.19 0.28
C ASP A 234 -3.13 21.35 1.31
N TYR A 235 -2.11 20.60 0.87
CA TYR A 235 -1.17 19.96 1.77
C TYR A 235 -0.55 20.94 2.76
N ASP A 236 -0.23 22.16 2.33
CA ASP A 236 0.44 23.16 3.16
C ASP A 236 -0.49 23.80 4.21
N LYS A 237 -1.81 23.71 4.03
CA LYS A 237 -2.80 24.21 5.01
C LYS A 237 -2.89 23.34 6.27
N ILE A 238 -2.51 22.04 6.18
CA ILE A 238 -2.66 21.07 7.26
C ILE A 238 -1.69 21.37 8.40
N GLN A 239 -2.21 21.50 9.62
CA GLN A 239 -1.48 21.79 10.84
C GLN A 239 -1.39 20.57 11.78
N GLU A 240 -0.38 20.55 12.66
CA GLU A 240 -0.09 19.38 13.51
C GLU A 240 -1.23 19.01 14.46
N ASP A 241 -1.94 20.02 15.00
CA ASP A 241 -3.01 19.82 15.98
C ASP A 241 -4.42 19.73 15.36
N ASP A 242 -4.51 19.49 14.05
CA ASP A 242 -5.79 19.44 13.35
C ASP A 242 -6.68 18.31 13.83
N THR A 243 -7.97 18.63 13.92
CA THR A 243 -9.06 17.66 14.05
C THR A 243 -9.78 17.58 12.71
N ILE A 244 -10.02 16.37 12.22
CA ILE A 244 -10.53 16.14 10.87
C ILE A 244 -11.91 15.53 10.91
N ASN A 245 -12.84 16.10 10.12
CA ASN A 245 -14.19 15.60 9.93
C ASN A 245 -14.43 15.29 8.44
N PHE A 246 -14.95 14.12 8.15
CA PHE A 246 -15.46 13.78 6.81
C PHE A 246 -16.88 14.30 6.70
N LEU A 247 -17.17 15.15 5.72
CA LEU A 247 -18.46 15.83 5.63
C LEU A 247 -19.52 15.01 4.90
N ASP A 248 -19.10 14.18 3.94
CA ASP A 248 -19.98 13.53 2.97
C ASP A 248 -19.62 12.06 2.67
N LEU A 249 -18.93 11.38 3.60
CA LEU A 249 -18.58 9.98 3.44
C LEU A 249 -19.80 9.08 3.24
N THR A 250 -20.94 9.45 3.80
CA THR A 250 -22.22 8.73 3.60
C THR A 250 -22.69 8.74 2.13
N GLU A 251 -22.16 9.63 1.31
CA GLU A 251 -22.45 9.75 -0.11
C GLU A 251 -21.33 9.19 -1.00
N PHE A 252 -20.43 8.38 -0.42
CA PHE A 252 -19.27 7.81 -1.10
C PHE A 252 -19.68 7.01 -2.35
N ALA A 253 -19.29 7.49 -3.52
CA ALA A 253 -19.65 6.93 -4.81
C ALA A 253 -18.51 7.10 -5.84
N PRO A 254 -18.41 6.23 -6.86
CA PRO A 254 -17.37 6.36 -7.88
C PRO A 254 -17.38 7.73 -8.55
N GLY A 255 -16.21 8.34 -8.67
CA GLY A 255 -16.03 9.66 -9.31
C GLY A 255 -16.56 10.86 -8.53
N LYS A 256 -17.09 10.67 -7.32
CA LYS A 256 -17.57 11.75 -6.47
C LYS A 256 -16.51 12.11 -5.44
N PRO A 257 -15.89 13.30 -5.48
CA PRO A 257 -14.92 13.74 -4.47
C PRO A 257 -15.53 13.72 -3.07
N LEU A 258 -14.68 13.55 -2.06
CA LEU A 258 -15.01 13.69 -0.65
C LEU A 258 -14.48 15.02 -0.12
N HIS A 259 -15.17 15.58 0.87
CA HIS A 259 -14.81 16.82 1.54
C HIS A 259 -14.39 16.53 2.98
N LEU A 260 -13.18 16.93 3.32
CA LEU A 260 -12.62 16.82 4.67
C LEU A 260 -12.49 18.22 5.28
N GLU A 261 -13.12 18.43 6.43
CA GLU A 261 -12.95 19.64 7.22
C GLU A 261 -11.79 19.45 8.19
N PHE A 262 -10.79 20.31 8.08
CA PHE A 262 -9.68 20.42 9.02
C PHE A 262 -9.97 21.58 9.97
N VAL A 263 -10.13 21.25 11.24
CA VAL A 263 -10.37 22.24 12.32
C VAL A 263 -9.05 22.46 13.02
N HIS A 264 -8.51 23.66 12.89
CA HIS A 264 -7.23 24.07 13.48
C HIS A 264 -7.36 24.37 14.97
N LYS A 265 -6.22 24.44 15.65
CA LYS A 265 -6.17 24.71 17.09
C LYS A 265 -6.80 26.03 17.51
N ASP A 266 -6.77 27.04 16.66
CA ASP A 266 -7.38 28.36 16.87
C ASP A 266 -8.90 28.40 16.58
N GLY A 267 -9.47 27.27 16.14
CA GLY A 267 -10.87 27.11 15.75
C GLY A 267 -11.17 27.50 14.31
N SER A 268 -10.20 27.98 13.53
CA SER A 268 -10.36 28.19 12.10
C SER A 268 -10.49 26.85 11.36
N LYS A 269 -11.04 26.89 10.16
CA LYS A 269 -11.37 25.70 9.41
C LYS A 269 -10.97 25.84 7.95
N ASP A 270 -10.39 24.77 7.41
CA ASP A 270 -10.21 24.56 5.98
C ASP A 270 -11.02 23.35 5.51
N VAL A 271 -11.76 23.49 4.41
CA VAL A 271 -12.40 22.36 3.74
C VAL A 271 -11.55 21.97 2.54
N ILE A 272 -11.05 20.76 2.58
CA ILE A 272 -10.17 20.20 1.54
C ILE A 272 -10.95 19.22 0.70
N VAL A 273 -10.94 19.43 -0.63
CA VAL A 273 -11.53 18.53 -1.60
C VAL A 273 -10.56 17.41 -1.89
N CYS A 274 -11.03 16.18 -1.73
CA CYS A 274 -10.23 14.97 -1.89
C CYS A 274 -10.79 14.10 -3.02
N ASN A 275 -9.93 13.81 -4.00
CA ASN A 275 -10.25 12.86 -5.06
C ASN A 275 -9.97 11.43 -4.62
N HIS A 276 -10.54 10.47 -5.34
CA HIS A 276 -10.26 9.05 -5.19
C HIS A 276 -10.52 8.28 -6.50
N THR A 277 -9.97 7.09 -6.58
CA THR A 277 -10.10 6.21 -7.75
C THR A 277 -10.89 4.93 -7.43
N TYR A 278 -11.80 4.96 -6.44
CA TYR A 278 -12.65 3.82 -6.10
C TYR A 278 -13.70 3.58 -7.17
N ASN A 279 -13.79 2.33 -7.61
CA ASN A 279 -14.96 1.84 -8.35
C ASN A 279 -16.01 1.26 -7.38
N ALA A 280 -17.18 0.87 -7.91
CA ALA A 280 -18.28 0.36 -7.10
C ALA A 280 -17.89 -0.87 -6.25
N SER A 281 -17.16 -1.83 -6.82
CA SER A 281 -16.71 -3.03 -6.09
C SER A 281 -15.75 -2.69 -4.95
N GLN A 282 -14.87 -1.72 -5.14
CA GLN A 282 -13.92 -1.29 -4.12
C GLN A 282 -14.59 -0.52 -2.98
N ILE A 283 -15.67 0.19 -3.27
CA ILE A 283 -16.51 0.83 -2.24
C ILE A 283 -17.17 -0.25 -1.38
N GLU A 284 -17.63 -1.36 -1.97
CA GLU A 284 -18.15 -2.48 -1.18
C GLU A 284 -17.07 -3.13 -0.28
N TRP A 285 -15.78 -3.17 -0.72
CA TRP A 285 -14.68 -3.57 0.18
C TRP A 285 -14.57 -2.66 1.39
N PHE A 286 -14.63 -1.34 1.17
CA PHE A 286 -14.60 -0.36 2.25
C PHE A 286 -15.77 -0.56 3.22
N LYS A 287 -16.99 -0.70 2.72
CA LYS A 287 -18.20 -0.93 3.52
C LYS A 287 -18.11 -2.22 4.33
N ALA A 288 -17.63 -3.29 3.74
CA ALA A 288 -17.46 -4.58 4.42
C ALA A 288 -16.29 -4.59 5.41
N GLY A 289 -15.43 -3.56 5.42
CA GLY A 289 -14.24 -3.46 6.26
C GLY A 289 -12.97 -4.01 5.65
N SER A 290 -13.05 -4.87 4.63
CA SER A 290 -11.97 -5.33 3.76
C SER A 290 -12.52 -6.12 2.58
N ALA A 291 -11.70 -6.34 1.55
CA ALA A 291 -12.04 -7.24 0.45
C ALA A 291 -12.25 -8.69 0.92
N LEU A 292 -11.45 -9.16 1.90
CA LEU A 292 -11.62 -10.51 2.47
C LEU A 292 -12.93 -10.65 3.22
N ASN A 293 -13.36 -9.64 3.96
CA ASN A 293 -14.65 -9.65 4.65
C ASN A 293 -15.80 -9.79 3.63
N LEU A 294 -15.75 -9.05 2.52
CA LEU A 294 -16.77 -9.14 1.47
C LEU A 294 -16.81 -10.54 0.85
N ILE A 295 -15.65 -11.15 0.58
CA ILE A 295 -15.58 -12.52 0.04
C ILE A 295 -16.17 -13.51 1.06
N ALA A 296 -15.86 -13.36 2.35
CA ALA A 296 -16.37 -14.22 3.39
C ALA A 296 -17.89 -14.12 3.58
N SER A 297 -18.49 -12.94 3.36
CA SER A 297 -19.93 -12.72 3.47
C SER A 297 -20.74 -13.28 2.28
N ASN A 298 -20.08 -13.54 1.15
CA ASN A 298 -20.69 -14.07 -0.07
C ASN A 298 -20.60 -15.61 -0.18
N LYS A 299 -20.20 -16.28 0.89
CA LYS A 299 -20.22 -17.75 1.05
C LYS A 299 -21.50 -18.15 1.79
#